data_a63238af16b54f1f971b24eae603830d
#
_entry.id   a63238af16b54f1f971b24eae603830d
#
_cell.length_a   1.000
_cell.length_b   1.000
_cell.length_c   1.000
_cell.angle_alpha   90.00
_cell.angle_beta   90.00
_cell.angle_gamma   90.00
#
_symmetry.space_group_name_H-M   'P 1'
#
loop_
_entity.id
_entity.type
_entity.pdbx_description
1 polymer ?
#
loop_
_entity_poly.entity_id
_entity_poly.type
_entity_poly.pdbx_seq_one_letter_code
_entity_poly.pdbx_strand_id
1 'polypeptide(L)'
;MKKRAGIITILTAVLLMFTGISAFGLPLAAPDKAEREVAAPEDADEWIRILLGDHPEELEEQWKLTDQMKLAATMSGGMKGIADSLAALGTIETIGSAYQGEVQGFQAFFIPCVFSAASVDLILVTDQGAVAGLTTGPYTNAPENEEQAEGFETVELAVPVPDLNGELPGTLTLPEGEGPFPAVVLVHGSGPNDRDETLMNLKPFRDLAEGLAENGIAVYRYDKRTYVYGAQMVNDIQATLMDETVEDAVAAVQILAQQERIDPSRIFVLGHSLGGNAVPAIDQALKDRETAACGYILLAASPRPLGELMRQQYDYLYSLMPEVTQEQQEEKDALFRELDRLQDPDSLADDDMIAGAYAPYWKWLADYDVLHMAEEMEKPCLLLQGEEDYQVTMEDFRIWQDALKDKANWQLISYPGLTHLFTAGEKTEGPKAYLRTEKVDDKVIRDIAGFIKK
;
A
#
# COMPACT_ATOMS: atom_id res chain seq x y z
N MET A 1 -28.00 10.94 15.64
CA MET A 1 -27.29 11.62 14.55
C MET A 1 -25.76 11.67 14.73
N LYS A 2 -25.15 10.92 15.66
CA LYS A 2 -23.69 11.00 15.96
C LYS A 2 -22.87 9.78 15.48
N LYS A 3 -23.39 8.92 14.58
CA LYS A 3 -22.67 7.71 14.09
C LYS A 3 -22.32 7.75 12.60
N ARG A 4 -22.60 8.84 11.88
CA ARG A 4 -22.51 8.88 10.41
C ARG A 4 -21.14 9.29 9.83
N ALA A 5 -20.33 10.04 10.55
CA ALA A 5 -19.08 10.60 10.04
C ALA A 5 -17.90 9.60 9.92
N GLY A 6 -17.83 8.62 10.83
CA GLY A 6 -16.63 7.76 10.93
C GLY A 6 -16.39 6.76 9.80
N ILE A 7 -17.37 6.51 8.92
CA ILE A 7 -17.24 5.49 7.86
C ILE A 7 -16.68 6.11 6.57
N ILE A 8 -16.99 7.38 6.30
CA ILE A 8 -16.57 8.07 5.08
C ILE A 8 -15.05 8.26 5.03
N THR A 9 -14.39 8.56 6.15
CA THR A 9 -12.94 8.81 6.21
C THR A 9 -12.11 7.54 6.02
N ILE A 10 -12.59 6.43 6.58
CA ILE A 10 -11.92 5.14 6.40
C ILE A 10 -12.03 4.71 4.92
N LEU A 11 -13.16 4.99 4.28
CA LEU A 11 -13.33 4.75 2.84
C LEU A 11 -12.40 5.63 2.00
N THR A 12 -12.26 6.91 2.33
CA THR A 12 -11.37 7.83 1.59
C THR A 12 -9.90 7.44 1.75
N ALA A 13 -9.47 7.00 2.93
CA ALA A 13 -8.11 6.51 3.15
C ALA A 13 -7.83 5.19 2.42
N VAL A 14 -8.79 4.26 2.42
CA VAL A 14 -8.68 2.99 1.66
C VAL A 14 -8.86 3.22 0.16
N LEU A 15 -9.73 4.15 -0.24
CA LEU A 15 -9.90 4.58 -1.64
C LEU A 15 -8.62 5.22 -2.19
N LEU A 16 -7.93 6.06 -1.41
CA LEU A 16 -6.64 6.67 -1.79
C LEU A 16 -5.51 5.64 -1.89
N MET A 17 -5.61 4.48 -1.21
CA MET A 17 -4.65 3.38 -1.38
C MET A 17 -4.82 2.63 -2.71
N PHE A 18 -6.04 2.58 -3.27
CA PHE A 18 -6.31 1.94 -4.56
C PHE A 18 -6.29 2.92 -5.74
N THR A 19 -6.53 4.21 -5.48
CA THR A 19 -6.48 5.26 -6.51
C THR A 19 -5.25 6.13 -6.37
N GLY A 20 -4.17 5.61 -5.84
CA GLY A 20 -2.91 6.32 -5.55
C GLY A 20 -2.27 7.01 -6.74
N ILE A 21 -3.03 7.36 -7.75
CA ILE A 21 -2.54 8.13 -8.88
C ILE A 21 -3.74 8.77 -9.60
N SER A 22 -4.31 9.84 -9.10
CA SER A 22 -5.15 10.64 -9.99
C SER A 22 -5.45 11.99 -9.45
N ALA A 23 -4.94 12.91 -10.08
CA ALA A 23 -5.41 14.20 -10.53
C ALA A 23 -4.31 15.26 -10.42
N PHE A 24 -3.33 15.18 -11.29
CA PHE A 24 -2.48 16.34 -11.56
C PHE A 24 -2.58 16.64 -13.06
N GLY A 25 -3.26 17.72 -13.40
CA GLY A 25 -3.22 18.22 -14.74
C GLY A 25 -4.46 18.98 -15.21
N LEU A 26 -4.72 20.17 -14.61
CA LEU A 26 -5.40 21.27 -15.30
C LEU A 26 -4.69 22.57 -14.92
N PRO A 27 -4.53 23.53 -15.85
CA PRO A 27 -3.83 24.77 -15.59
C PRO A 27 -4.63 25.70 -14.68
N LEU A 28 -3.94 26.25 -13.67
CA LEU A 28 -4.43 27.21 -12.69
C LEU A 28 -5.01 28.47 -13.34
N ALA A 29 -6.23 28.82 -12.93
CA ALA A 29 -6.73 30.18 -13.07
C ALA A 29 -6.09 31.07 -11.99
N ALA A 30 -5.70 32.29 -12.32
CA ALA A 30 -5.04 33.20 -11.40
C ALA A 30 -5.99 33.62 -10.25
N PRO A 31 -5.50 33.65 -8.99
CA PRO A 31 -6.33 33.96 -7.83
C PRO A 31 -6.61 35.46 -7.70
N ASP A 32 -7.82 35.81 -7.31
CA ASP A 32 -8.30 37.19 -7.13
C ASP A 32 -8.13 37.74 -5.68
N LYS A 33 -7.58 36.93 -4.74
CA LYS A 33 -7.18 37.33 -3.37
C LYS A 33 -5.84 36.68 -3.03
N ALA A 34 -5.02 37.38 -2.25
CA ALA A 34 -3.80 36.84 -1.70
C ALA A 34 -4.15 35.76 -0.66
N GLU A 35 -4.27 34.51 -1.11
CA GLU A 35 -4.44 33.35 -0.26
C GLU A 35 -3.09 32.98 0.37
N ARG A 36 -3.10 32.57 1.63
CA ARG A 36 -1.90 32.13 2.34
C ARG A 36 -1.40 30.80 1.78
N GLU A 37 -0.10 30.67 1.69
CA GLU A 37 0.57 29.42 1.29
C GLU A 37 1.07 28.67 2.54
N VAL A 38 1.12 27.35 2.46
CA VAL A 38 1.81 26.52 3.46
C VAL A 38 3.25 26.35 2.97
N ALA A 39 4.14 27.16 3.51
CA ALA A 39 5.55 27.21 3.10
C ALA A 39 6.51 26.73 4.20
N ALA A 40 6.06 26.68 5.45
CA ALA A 40 6.87 26.33 6.61
C ALA A 40 6.06 25.46 7.60
N PRO A 41 6.73 24.74 8.52
CA PRO A 41 6.05 23.92 9.53
C PRO A 41 5.03 24.69 10.38
N GLU A 42 5.31 25.97 10.70
CA GLU A 42 4.40 26.81 11.48
C GLU A 42 3.08 27.09 10.74
N ASP A 43 3.12 27.20 9.41
CA ASP A 43 1.92 27.36 8.59
C ASP A 43 1.09 26.08 8.61
N ALA A 44 1.73 24.92 8.55
CA ALA A 44 1.07 23.62 8.64
C ALA A 44 0.46 23.38 10.03
N ASP A 45 1.14 23.75 11.11
CA ASP A 45 0.61 23.71 12.47
C ASP A 45 -0.64 24.57 12.60
N GLU A 46 -0.63 25.79 12.06
CA GLU A 46 -1.79 26.67 12.09
C GLU A 46 -2.94 26.11 11.26
N TRP A 47 -2.65 25.59 10.06
CA TRP A 47 -3.64 24.97 9.18
C TRP A 47 -4.38 23.81 9.86
N ILE A 48 -3.64 22.87 10.47
CA ILE A 48 -4.21 21.72 11.19
C ILE A 48 -5.00 22.17 12.43
N ARG A 49 -4.54 23.20 13.16
CA ARG A 49 -5.28 23.72 14.31
C ARG A 49 -6.60 24.35 13.92
N ILE A 50 -6.68 25.02 12.77
CA ILE A 50 -7.93 25.54 12.23
C ILE A 50 -8.84 24.36 11.82
N LEU A 51 -8.30 23.36 11.10
CA LEU A 51 -9.06 22.19 10.67
C LEU A 51 -9.71 21.44 11.84
N LEU A 52 -8.96 21.24 12.92
CA LEU A 52 -9.44 20.52 14.10
C LEU A 52 -10.16 21.43 15.12
N GLY A 53 -10.27 22.72 14.84
CA GLY A 53 -10.93 23.72 15.68
C GLY A 53 -12.42 23.88 15.37
N ASP A 54 -12.97 25.00 15.86
CA ASP A 54 -14.43 25.26 15.75
C ASP A 54 -14.85 25.79 14.36
N HIS A 55 -13.90 26.30 13.56
CA HIS A 55 -14.16 27.01 12.29
C HIS A 55 -13.30 26.51 11.12
N PRO A 56 -13.35 25.19 10.78
CA PRO A 56 -12.56 24.63 9.69
C PRO A 56 -12.89 25.24 8.31
N GLU A 57 -14.07 25.82 8.15
CA GLU A 57 -14.49 26.52 6.92
C GLU A 57 -13.61 27.72 6.56
N GLU A 58 -12.92 28.33 7.55
CA GLU A 58 -11.98 29.42 7.31
C GLU A 58 -10.81 29.04 6.40
N LEU A 59 -10.47 27.73 6.34
CA LEU A 59 -9.39 27.23 5.49
C LEU A 59 -9.66 27.47 4.00
N GLU A 60 -10.91 27.33 3.57
CA GLU A 60 -11.31 27.56 2.17
C GLU A 60 -11.22 29.03 1.77
N GLU A 61 -11.35 29.96 2.73
CA GLU A 61 -11.34 31.39 2.49
C GLU A 61 -9.96 32.03 2.61
N GLN A 62 -9.08 31.47 3.43
CA GLN A 62 -7.82 32.09 3.85
C GLN A 62 -6.58 31.45 3.23
N TRP A 63 -6.66 30.14 2.84
CA TRP A 63 -5.50 29.38 2.42
C TRP A 63 -5.60 28.95 0.96
N LYS A 64 -4.45 28.86 0.32
CA LYS A 64 -4.33 28.40 -1.06
C LYS A 64 -4.53 26.89 -1.11
N LEU A 65 -5.56 26.45 -1.82
CA LEU A 65 -5.89 25.06 -2.05
C LEU A 65 -5.76 24.75 -3.54
N THR A 66 -5.23 23.58 -3.89
CA THR A 66 -5.31 23.09 -5.27
C THR A 66 -6.76 22.84 -5.66
N ASP A 67 -7.06 22.80 -6.96
CA ASP A 67 -8.41 22.49 -7.44
C ASP A 67 -8.86 21.10 -6.97
N GLN A 68 -7.93 20.17 -6.87
CA GLN A 68 -8.16 18.83 -6.31
C GLN A 68 -8.58 18.88 -4.83
N MET A 69 -7.87 19.67 -4.01
CA MET A 69 -8.23 19.81 -2.60
C MET A 69 -9.57 20.52 -2.43
N LYS A 70 -9.87 21.51 -3.28
CA LYS A 70 -11.19 22.17 -3.33
C LYS A 70 -12.30 21.18 -3.70
N LEU A 71 -12.05 20.31 -4.67
CA LEU A 71 -12.98 19.25 -5.06
C LEU A 71 -13.18 18.26 -3.91
N ALA A 72 -12.10 17.76 -3.28
CA ALA A 72 -12.17 16.86 -2.14
C ALA A 72 -12.93 17.47 -0.96
N ALA A 73 -12.70 18.76 -0.67
CA ALA A 73 -13.46 19.48 0.35
C ALA A 73 -14.95 19.55 -0.01
N THR A 74 -15.28 19.92 -1.26
CA THR A 74 -16.66 19.99 -1.73
C THR A 74 -17.37 18.63 -1.57
N MET A 75 -16.71 17.54 -1.98
CA MET A 75 -17.23 16.17 -1.90
C MET A 75 -17.41 15.70 -0.45
N SER A 76 -16.60 16.19 0.45
CA SER A 76 -16.69 15.88 1.89
C SER A 76 -17.69 16.72 2.67
N GLY A 77 -18.32 17.70 2.03
CA GLY A 77 -19.20 18.68 2.71
C GLY A 77 -18.44 19.87 3.29
N GLY A 78 -17.40 20.33 2.59
CA GLY A 78 -16.49 21.39 2.99
C GLY A 78 -15.36 20.91 3.90
N MET A 79 -14.47 21.81 4.30
CA MET A 79 -13.39 21.50 5.27
C MET A 79 -13.95 20.97 6.59
N LYS A 80 -15.16 21.38 6.96
CA LYS A 80 -15.85 20.80 8.11
C LYS A 80 -16.11 19.30 7.92
N GLY A 81 -16.50 18.85 6.75
CA GLY A 81 -16.71 17.43 6.46
C GLY A 81 -15.39 16.63 6.53
N ILE A 82 -14.28 17.22 6.08
CA ILE A 82 -12.94 16.64 6.25
C ILE A 82 -12.60 16.54 7.75
N ALA A 83 -12.81 17.58 8.54
CA ALA A 83 -12.59 17.55 9.97
C ALA A 83 -13.49 16.52 10.68
N ASP A 84 -14.78 16.47 10.34
CA ASP A 84 -15.73 15.49 10.90
C ASP A 84 -15.32 14.05 10.54
N SER A 85 -14.60 13.86 9.44
CA SER A 85 -14.09 12.56 9.05
C SER A 85 -12.98 12.05 9.98
N LEU A 86 -12.17 12.94 10.54
CA LEU A 86 -11.15 12.60 11.53
C LEU A 86 -11.77 12.23 12.92
N ALA A 87 -13.07 12.45 13.12
CA ALA A 87 -13.76 12.09 14.37
C ALA A 87 -13.73 10.57 14.66
N ALA A 88 -13.44 9.73 13.67
CA ALA A 88 -13.20 8.30 13.88
C ALA A 88 -11.97 8.01 14.73
N LEU A 89 -10.97 8.91 14.73
CA LEU A 89 -9.77 8.84 15.55
C LEU A 89 -10.04 9.23 17.02
N GLY A 90 -11.26 9.69 17.33
CA GLY A 90 -11.66 10.20 18.65
C GLY A 90 -11.53 11.72 18.78
N THR A 91 -11.52 12.22 20.02
CA THR A 91 -11.28 13.63 20.31
C THR A 91 -9.79 13.91 20.33
N ILE A 92 -9.38 15.04 19.72
CA ILE A 92 -7.98 15.46 19.76
C ILE A 92 -7.55 15.79 21.19
N GLU A 93 -6.45 15.21 21.64
CA GLU A 93 -5.85 15.43 22.96
C GLU A 93 -4.56 16.26 22.86
N THR A 94 -3.75 16.01 21.82
CA THR A 94 -2.50 16.74 21.62
C THR A 94 -2.22 16.92 20.14
N ILE A 95 -1.76 18.10 19.76
CA ILE A 95 -1.19 18.41 18.44
C ILE A 95 0.28 18.77 18.67
N GLY A 96 1.18 17.95 18.15
CA GLY A 96 2.63 18.19 18.19
C GLY A 96 3.06 19.29 17.22
N SER A 97 4.36 19.57 17.16
CA SER A 97 4.92 20.52 16.19
C SER A 97 5.11 19.84 14.85
N ALA A 98 4.72 20.52 13.77
CA ALA A 98 4.94 20.05 12.42
C ALA A 98 6.45 19.99 12.08
N TYR A 99 6.82 19.02 11.26
CA TYR A 99 8.14 18.98 10.62
C TYR A 99 7.97 18.74 9.13
N GLN A 100 8.95 19.21 8.35
CA GLN A 100 8.91 19.13 6.90
C GLN A 100 9.55 17.82 6.42
N GLY A 101 8.96 17.24 5.38
CA GLY A 101 9.48 16.10 4.65
C GLY A 101 8.92 16.05 3.24
N GLU A 102 8.96 14.90 2.62
CA GLU A 102 8.43 14.67 1.28
C GLU A 102 7.53 13.43 1.27
N VAL A 103 6.47 13.47 0.47
CA VAL A 103 5.60 12.34 0.17
C VAL A 103 5.44 12.26 -1.34
N GLN A 104 5.87 11.17 -1.95
CA GLN A 104 5.79 10.93 -3.40
C GLN A 104 6.43 12.04 -4.26
N GLY A 105 7.49 12.68 -3.76
CA GLY A 105 8.15 13.79 -4.44
C GLY A 105 7.48 15.15 -4.27
N PHE A 106 6.41 15.25 -3.49
CA PHE A 106 5.76 16.49 -3.09
C PHE A 106 6.24 16.91 -1.70
N GLN A 107 6.34 18.22 -1.50
CA GLN A 107 6.57 18.75 -0.17
C GLN A 107 5.41 18.36 0.75
N ALA A 108 5.73 17.86 1.94
CA ALA A 108 4.76 17.48 2.94
C ALA A 108 5.16 17.97 4.32
N PHE A 109 4.16 18.19 5.16
CA PHE A 109 4.34 18.54 6.56
C PHE A 109 3.65 17.47 7.40
N PHE A 110 4.38 16.92 8.35
CA PHE A 110 3.92 15.85 9.24
C PHE A 110 3.63 16.48 10.59
N ILE A 111 2.42 16.31 11.08
CA ILE A 111 1.94 16.92 12.33
C ILE A 111 1.52 15.77 13.27
N PRO A 112 2.34 15.43 14.28
CA PRO A 112 2.01 14.38 15.23
C PRO A 112 0.77 14.74 16.05
N CYS A 113 -0.26 13.91 15.98
CA CYS A 113 -1.53 14.13 16.64
C CYS A 113 -1.90 12.94 17.53
N VAL A 114 -2.27 13.21 18.79
CA VAL A 114 -2.84 12.22 19.70
C VAL A 114 -4.34 12.46 19.82
N PHE A 115 -5.11 11.46 19.42
CA PHE A 115 -6.55 11.41 19.59
C PHE A 115 -6.90 10.38 20.67
N SER A 116 -8.08 10.45 21.24
CA SER A 116 -8.51 9.52 22.29
C SER A 116 -8.63 8.05 21.86
N ALA A 117 -8.69 7.77 20.56
CA ALA A 117 -8.78 6.41 20.03
C ALA A 117 -7.54 5.99 19.20
N ALA A 118 -6.68 6.92 18.79
CA ALA A 118 -5.49 6.63 18.00
C ALA A 118 -4.45 7.76 18.09
N SER A 119 -3.18 7.44 17.87
CA SER A 119 -2.12 8.43 17.64
C SER A 119 -1.64 8.28 16.20
N VAL A 120 -1.62 9.38 15.45
CA VAL A 120 -1.25 9.41 14.02
C VAL A 120 -0.52 10.71 13.71
N ASP A 121 0.28 10.72 12.67
CA ASP A 121 0.67 11.96 12.02
C ASP A 121 -0.43 12.38 11.03
N LEU A 122 -0.89 13.61 11.11
CA LEU A 122 -1.62 14.23 10.02
C LEU A 122 -0.58 14.77 9.02
N ILE A 123 -0.68 14.31 7.77
CA ILE A 123 0.28 14.65 6.72
C ILE A 123 -0.38 15.61 5.73
N LEU A 124 0.07 16.85 5.73
CA LEU A 124 -0.41 17.88 4.84
C LEU A 124 0.52 17.97 3.63
N VAL A 125 0.04 17.52 2.48
CA VAL A 125 0.81 17.56 1.21
C VAL A 125 0.56 18.87 0.50
N THR A 126 1.64 19.48 -0.04
CA THR A 126 1.55 20.76 -0.74
C THR A 126 2.18 20.70 -2.13
N ASP A 127 1.58 21.46 -3.06
CA ASP A 127 2.13 21.73 -4.38
C ASP A 127 2.31 23.23 -4.55
N GLN A 128 3.56 23.69 -4.70
CA GLN A 128 3.93 25.11 -4.80
C GLN A 128 3.26 25.99 -3.71
N GLY A 129 3.23 25.48 -2.48
CA GLY A 129 2.62 26.15 -1.32
C GLY A 129 1.09 26.06 -1.23
N ALA A 130 0.41 25.51 -2.23
CA ALA A 130 -1.02 25.21 -2.15
C ALA A 130 -1.24 23.83 -1.51
N VAL A 131 -2.21 23.72 -0.61
CA VAL A 131 -2.56 22.43 -0.02
C VAL A 131 -3.18 21.55 -1.10
N ALA A 132 -2.56 20.39 -1.35
CA ALA A 132 -2.94 19.43 -2.36
C ALA A 132 -3.65 18.21 -1.77
N GLY A 133 -3.42 17.91 -0.50
CA GLY A 133 -4.04 16.77 0.18
C GLY A 133 -3.78 16.74 1.67
N LEU A 134 -4.58 15.95 2.35
CA LEU A 134 -4.43 15.61 3.76
C LEU A 134 -4.60 14.10 3.92
N THR A 135 -3.66 13.45 4.57
CA THR A 135 -3.72 12.03 4.88
C THR A 135 -3.24 11.74 6.30
N THR A 136 -3.29 10.51 6.73
CA THR A 136 -2.74 10.07 8.01
C THR A 136 -1.56 9.14 7.77
N GLY A 137 -0.58 9.20 8.67
CA GLY A 137 0.58 8.31 8.68
C GLY A 137 0.89 7.78 10.08
N PRO A 138 1.91 6.93 10.20
CA PRO A 138 2.39 6.44 11.48
C PRO A 138 2.75 7.60 12.41
N TYR A 139 2.46 7.46 13.71
CA TYR A 139 2.77 8.47 14.70
C TYR A 139 4.29 8.55 14.99
N THR A 140 4.94 9.60 14.51
CA THR A 140 6.41 9.75 14.61
C THR A 140 6.93 10.22 15.96
N ASN A 141 6.08 10.85 16.79
CA ASN A 141 6.41 11.18 18.18
C ASN A 141 6.11 10.04 19.15
N ALA A 142 5.80 8.83 18.65
CA ALA A 142 5.89 7.67 19.51
C ALA A 142 7.29 7.70 20.16
N PRO A 143 7.39 7.56 21.51
CA PRO A 143 8.71 7.46 22.11
C PRO A 143 9.50 6.43 21.31
N GLU A 144 10.75 6.75 20.98
CA GLU A 144 11.73 5.79 20.43
C GLU A 144 12.05 4.68 21.45
N ASN A 145 11.04 4.12 22.05
CA ASN A 145 11.02 2.78 22.58
C ASN A 145 10.64 1.85 21.42
N GLU A 146 11.31 2.00 20.29
CA GLU A 146 11.73 0.82 19.58
C GLU A 146 12.72 0.16 20.55
N GLU A 147 12.20 -0.69 21.45
CA GLU A 147 12.98 -1.78 21.95
C GLU A 147 13.59 -2.36 20.69
N GLN A 148 14.90 -2.16 20.50
CA GLN A 148 15.62 -2.89 19.45
C GLN A 148 15.31 -4.34 19.80
N ALA A 149 14.45 -4.95 18.99
CA ALA A 149 14.04 -6.30 19.26
C ALA A 149 15.35 -7.09 19.32
N GLU A 150 15.61 -7.69 20.47
CA GLU A 150 16.81 -8.48 20.69
C GLU A 150 16.73 -9.70 19.78
N GLY A 151 17.83 -10.09 19.14
CA GLY A 151 17.89 -11.33 18.37
C GLY A 151 18.09 -11.17 16.87
N PHE A 152 18.26 -9.95 16.35
CA PHE A 152 18.63 -9.69 14.94
C PHE A 152 19.38 -8.36 14.76
N GLU A 153 20.02 -8.22 13.61
CA GLU A 153 20.73 -7.02 13.17
C GLU A 153 20.05 -6.45 11.92
N THR A 154 20.05 -5.13 11.75
CA THR A 154 19.55 -4.47 10.54
C THR A 154 20.67 -3.77 9.79
N VAL A 155 20.67 -3.89 8.46
CA VAL A 155 21.64 -3.26 7.55
C VAL A 155 20.86 -2.53 6.47
N GLU A 156 21.15 -1.24 6.27
CA GLU A 156 20.59 -0.49 5.15
C GLU A 156 21.18 -0.96 3.83
N LEU A 157 20.32 -1.26 2.87
CA LEU A 157 20.69 -1.80 1.57
C LEU A 157 19.70 -1.26 0.52
N ALA A 158 20.16 -0.51 -0.47
CA ALA A 158 19.29 0.12 -1.44
C ALA A 158 19.19 -0.70 -2.75
N VAL A 159 18.01 -0.71 -3.39
CA VAL A 159 17.79 -1.28 -4.74
C VAL A 159 18.04 -0.19 -5.78
N PRO A 160 18.99 -0.35 -6.71
CA PRO A 160 19.17 0.60 -7.79
C PRO A 160 17.99 0.55 -8.78
N VAL A 161 17.53 1.72 -9.20
CA VAL A 161 16.53 1.94 -10.27
C VAL A 161 17.12 2.81 -11.35
N PRO A 162 17.90 2.23 -12.27
CA PRO A 162 18.68 2.99 -13.28
C PRO A 162 17.81 3.80 -14.24
N ASP A 163 16.61 3.35 -14.52
CA ASP A 163 15.60 4.02 -15.36
C ASP A 163 15.15 5.36 -14.76
N LEU A 164 15.14 5.48 -13.41
CA LEU A 164 14.83 6.72 -12.69
C LEU A 164 16.09 7.46 -12.20
N ASN A 165 17.30 6.98 -12.54
CA ASN A 165 18.58 7.50 -12.07
C ASN A 165 18.68 7.60 -10.52
N GLY A 166 18.11 6.62 -9.81
CA GLY A 166 18.02 6.62 -8.37
C GLY A 166 18.11 5.24 -7.74
N GLU A 167 17.65 5.16 -6.51
CA GLU A 167 17.63 3.93 -5.71
C GLU A 167 16.41 3.91 -4.79
N LEU A 168 15.98 2.72 -4.39
CA LEU A 168 14.94 2.51 -3.40
C LEU A 168 15.60 2.16 -2.07
N PRO A 169 15.44 2.97 -1.02
CA PRO A 169 15.92 2.64 0.30
C PRO A 169 15.36 1.30 0.77
N GLY A 170 16.17 0.49 1.45
CA GLY A 170 15.73 -0.81 1.95
C GLY A 170 16.50 -1.22 3.19
N THR A 171 15.99 -2.21 3.91
CA THR A 171 16.55 -2.76 5.13
C THR A 171 16.67 -4.28 5.02
N LEU A 172 17.87 -4.79 5.22
CA LEU A 172 18.16 -6.20 5.39
C LEU A 172 18.18 -6.53 6.89
N THR A 173 17.22 -7.31 7.35
CA THR A 173 17.13 -7.83 8.71
C THR A 173 17.84 -9.19 8.74
N LEU A 174 18.88 -9.32 9.55
CA LEU A 174 19.74 -10.49 9.63
C LEU A 174 19.58 -11.19 10.97
N PRO A 175 19.43 -12.51 11.01
CA PRO A 175 19.50 -13.28 12.24
C PRO A 175 20.83 -13.09 12.98
N GLU A 176 20.87 -13.37 14.28
CA GLU A 176 22.11 -13.48 15.03
C GLU A 176 23.02 -14.59 14.45
N GLY A 177 24.32 -14.35 14.38
CA GLY A 177 25.31 -15.32 13.93
C GLY A 177 26.06 -14.90 12.67
N GLU A 178 26.92 -15.78 12.18
CA GLU A 178 27.83 -15.46 11.06
C GLU A 178 27.19 -15.72 9.66
N GLY A 179 26.14 -16.54 9.60
CA GLY A 179 25.55 -16.97 8.32
C GLY A 179 26.39 -18.05 7.61
N PRO A 180 26.24 -18.32 6.27
CA PRO A 180 25.23 -17.65 5.44
C PRO A 180 23.81 -18.11 5.75
N PHE A 181 22.86 -17.17 5.75
CA PHE A 181 21.45 -17.43 6.05
C PHE A 181 20.62 -17.66 4.79
N PRO A 182 19.57 -18.50 4.83
CA PRO A 182 18.48 -18.40 3.85
C PRO A 182 17.82 -17.03 3.98
N ALA A 183 17.32 -16.51 2.86
CA ALA A 183 16.76 -15.18 2.84
C ALA A 183 15.44 -15.09 2.05
N VAL A 184 14.65 -14.06 2.35
CA VAL A 184 13.45 -13.75 1.60
C VAL A 184 13.38 -12.26 1.27
N VAL A 185 13.00 -11.95 0.02
CA VAL A 185 12.67 -10.61 -0.45
C VAL A 185 11.18 -10.41 -0.31
N LEU A 186 10.73 -9.33 0.34
CA LEU A 186 9.31 -8.98 0.46
C LEU A 186 8.92 -8.01 -0.67
N VAL A 187 7.80 -8.32 -1.35
CA VAL A 187 7.26 -7.57 -2.50
C VAL A 187 5.86 -7.08 -2.16
N HIS A 188 5.69 -5.77 -2.22
CA HIS A 188 4.50 -5.07 -1.73
C HIS A 188 3.25 -5.30 -2.57
N GLY A 189 2.10 -5.08 -1.92
CA GLY A 189 0.80 -4.94 -2.55
C GLY A 189 0.64 -3.65 -3.36
N SER A 190 -0.61 -3.35 -3.74
CA SER A 190 -0.99 -2.15 -4.49
C SER A 190 -0.69 -0.87 -3.70
N GLY A 191 -0.44 0.22 -4.45
CA GLY A 191 -0.25 1.54 -3.88
C GLY A 191 1.20 1.87 -3.49
N PRO A 192 1.43 3.10 -3.02
CA PRO A 192 2.74 3.58 -2.60
C PRO A 192 3.03 3.10 -1.16
N ASN A 193 3.78 2.04 -1.03
CA ASN A 193 4.09 1.41 0.25
C ASN A 193 5.53 1.70 0.67
N ASP A 194 5.74 2.05 1.94
CA ASP A 194 7.05 2.01 2.56
C ASP A 194 7.52 0.55 2.74
N ARG A 195 8.78 0.34 3.12
CA ARG A 195 9.38 -0.98 3.31
C ARG A 195 8.68 -1.85 4.35
N ASP A 196 7.91 -1.26 5.25
CA ASP A 196 7.15 -1.95 6.30
C ASP A 196 5.74 -2.35 5.83
N GLU A 197 5.32 -1.88 4.63
CA GLU A 197 3.94 -1.95 4.12
C GLU A 197 2.96 -1.37 5.15
N THR A 198 3.31 -0.18 5.64
CA THR A 198 2.60 0.47 6.75
C THR A 198 1.17 0.82 6.37
N LEU A 199 0.22 0.26 7.10
CA LEU A 199 -1.21 0.58 7.00
C LEU A 199 -1.74 0.98 8.38
N MET A 200 -2.02 2.27 8.57
CA MET A 200 -2.38 2.83 9.88
C MET A 200 -1.28 2.52 10.93
N ASN A 201 -1.62 1.75 11.98
CA ASN A 201 -0.68 1.34 13.02
C ASN A 201 -0.03 -0.03 12.75
N LEU A 202 -0.35 -0.67 11.64
CA LEU A 202 0.13 -2.01 11.28
C LEU A 202 1.35 -1.91 10.37
N LYS A 203 2.32 -2.80 10.58
CA LYS A 203 3.56 -2.89 9.82
C LYS A 203 3.84 -4.35 9.44
N PRO A 204 3.02 -4.96 8.59
CA PRO A 204 3.08 -6.41 8.34
C PRO A 204 4.43 -6.88 7.83
N PHE A 205 5.12 -6.11 7.00
CA PHE A 205 6.45 -6.50 6.51
C PHE A 205 7.52 -6.40 7.58
N ARG A 206 7.40 -5.47 8.52
CA ARG A 206 8.28 -5.42 9.70
C ARG A 206 8.04 -6.63 10.60
N ASP A 207 6.80 -6.97 10.90
CA ASP A 207 6.45 -8.13 11.73
C ASP A 207 6.98 -9.43 11.13
N LEU A 208 6.82 -9.60 9.80
CA LEU A 208 7.39 -10.74 9.07
C LEU A 208 8.92 -10.74 9.16
N ALA A 209 9.58 -9.58 9.01
CA ALA A 209 11.03 -9.49 9.04
C ALA A 209 11.60 -9.87 10.40
N GLU A 210 11.04 -9.32 11.47
CA GLU A 210 11.45 -9.61 12.84
C GLU A 210 11.20 -11.09 13.18
N GLY A 211 9.99 -11.58 12.95
CA GLY A 211 9.63 -12.95 13.29
C GLY A 211 10.35 -14.02 12.45
N LEU A 212 10.68 -13.75 11.19
CA LEU A 212 11.49 -14.65 10.37
C LEU A 212 12.97 -14.61 10.77
N ALA A 213 13.50 -13.44 11.14
CA ALA A 213 14.88 -13.32 11.63
C ALA A 213 15.09 -14.10 12.93
N GLU A 214 14.15 -14.03 13.88
CA GLU A 214 14.13 -14.88 15.08
C GLU A 214 14.12 -16.38 14.72
N ASN A 215 13.58 -16.72 13.56
CA ASN A 215 13.60 -18.08 13.02
C ASN A 215 14.84 -18.39 12.15
N GLY A 216 15.88 -17.56 12.14
CA GLY A 216 17.13 -17.81 11.42
C GLY A 216 17.03 -17.60 9.91
N ILE A 217 16.13 -16.76 9.44
CA ILE A 217 15.92 -16.41 8.03
C ILE A 217 16.13 -14.91 7.89
N ALA A 218 17.04 -14.49 7.00
CA ALA A 218 17.23 -13.09 6.67
C ALA A 218 16.07 -12.55 5.84
N VAL A 219 15.69 -11.30 6.06
CA VAL A 219 14.56 -10.68 5.34
C VAL A 219 14.98 -9.35 4.74
N TYR A 220 14.75 -9.18 3.45
CA TYR A 220 14.99 -7.94 2.76
C TYR A 220 13.67 -7.29 2.34
N ARG A 221 13.50 -6.04 2.72
CA ARG A 221 12.34 -5.18 2.42
C ARG A 221 12.85 -3.80 2.00
N TYR A 222 12.17 -3.18 1.04
CA TYR A 222 12.57 -1.91 0.43
C TYR A 222 11.36 -1.01 0.21
N ASP A 223 11.57 0.29 0.13
CA ASP A 223 10.51 1.23 -0.18
C ASP A 223 10.08 1.07 -1.65
N LYS A 224 8.79 0.91 -1.90
CA LYS A 224 8.29 0.69 -3.27
C LYS A 224 8.56 1.89 -4.17
N ARG A 225 8.81 1.68 -5.46
CA ARG A 225 9.10 2.80 -6.38
C ARG A 225 7.95 3.82 -6.47
N THR A 226 6.69 3.38 -6.34
CA THR A 226 5.54 4.28 -6.29
C THR A 226 5.49 5.13 -5.01
N TYR A 227 6.16 4.69 -3.94
CA TYR A 227 6.34 5.48 -2.72
C TYR A 227 7.47 6.51 -2.87
N VAL A 228 8.61 6.10 -3.42
CA VAL A 228 9.80 6.95 -3.55
C VAL A 228 9.68 7.92 -4.74
N TYR A 229 9.19 7.44 -5.87
CA TYR A 229 9.13 8.16 -7.15
C TYR A 229 7.69 8.34 -7.67
N GLY A 230 6.71 8.44 -6.78
CA GLY A 230 5.29 8.53 -7.14
C GLY A 230 4.98 9.57 -8.21
N ALA A 231 5.54 10.79 -8.09
CA ALA A 231 5.33 11.85 -9.06
C ALA A 231 5.88 11.53 -10.48
N GLN A 232 7.00 10.80 -10.57
CA GLN A 232 7.53 10.33 -11.86
C GLN A 232 6.68 9.22 -12.43
N MET A 233 6.30 8.23 -11.59
CA MET A 233 5.49 7.09 -11.99
C MET A 233 4.10 7.49 -12.51
N VAL A 234 3.45 8.45 -11.85
CA VAL A 234 2.15 9.02 -12.28
C VAL A 234 2.20 9.61 -13.70
N ASN A 235 3.32 10.19 -14.07
CA ASN A 235 3.49 10.84 -15.36
C ASN A 235 4.03 9.88 -16.45
N ASP A 236 4.36 8.65 -16.09
CA ASP A 236 4.82 7.65 -17.05
C ASP A 236 3.63 6.90 -17.68
N ILE A 237 3.24 7.36 -18.87
CA ILE A 237 2.11 6.77 -19.61
C ILE A 237 2.37 5.29 -19.97
N GLN A 238 3.64 4.87 -20.07
CA GLN A 238 4.02 3.52 -20.51
C GLN A 238 4.25 2.56 -19.32
N ALA A 239 4.19 3.06 -18.08
CA ALA A 239 4.40 2.23 -16.90
C ALA A 239 3.41 1.05 -16.84
N THR A 240 3.93 -0.12 -16.49
CA THR A 240 3.19 -1.37 -16.35
C THR A 240 3.48 -2.01 -14.99
N LEU A 241 2.89 -3.16 -14.69
CA LEU A 241 3.24 -3.94 -13.50
C LEU A 241 4.72 -4.37 -13.50
N MET A 242 5.32 -4.52 -14.69
CA MET A 242 6.75 -4.79 -14.80
C MET A 242 7.56 -3.67 -14.13
N ASP A 243 7.25 -2.42 -14.49
CA ASP A 243 7.94 -1.24 -13.98
C ASP A 243 7.60 -1.00 -12.50
N GLU A 244 6.31 -1.13 -12.12
CA GLU A 244 5.85 -0.86 -10.76
C GLU A 244 6.45 -1.82 -9.72
N THR A 245 6.65 -3.10 -10.09
CA THR A 245 6.86 -4.16 -9.09
C THR A 245 7.93 -5.18 -9.50
N VAL A 246 7.87 -5.71 -10.73
CA VAL A 246 8.64 -6.90 -11.11
C VAL A 246 10.14 -6.59 -11.22
N GLU A 247 10.50 -5.49 -11.88
CA GLU A 247 11.91 -5.11 -12.10
C GLU A 247 12.64 -4.86 -10.77
N ASP A 248 11.98 -4.20 -9.82
CA ASP A 248 12.56 -3.91 -8.51
C ASP A 248 12.73 -5.19 -7.68
N ALA A 249 11.77 -6.10 -7.72
CA ALA A 249 11.87 -7.39 -7.04
C ALA A 249 13.03 -8.23 -7.58
N VAL A 250 13.24 -8.23 -8.90
CA VAL A 250 14.38 -8.91 -9.54
C VAL A 250 15.70 -8.27 -9.11
N ALA A 251 15.79 -6.94 -9.14
CA ALA A 251 16.99 -6.22 -8.68
C ALA A 251 17.27 -6.48 -7.19
N ALA A 252 16.23 -6.54 -6.36
CA ALA A 252 16.33 -6.87 -4.93
C ALA A 252 16.91 -8.28 -4.71
N VAL A 253 16.46 -9.29 -5.47
CA VAL A 253 17.01 -10.65 -5.42
C VAL A 253 18.49 -10.64 -5.81
N GLN A 254 18.86 -9.93 -6.88
CA GLN A 254 20.25 -9.86 -7.37
C GLN A 254 21.19 -9.19 -6.38
N ILE A 255 20.75 -8.13 -5.70
CA ILE A 255 21.56 -7.44 -4.68
C ILE A 255 21.70 -8.32 -3.44
N LEU A 256 20.61 -8.96 -3.02
CA LEU A 256 20.62 -9.83 -1.85
C LEU A 256 21.58 -11.01 -2.05
N ALA A 257 21.63 -11.57 -3.27
CA ALA A 257 22.55 -12.66 -3.61
C ALA A 257 24.05 -12.28 -3.52
N GLN A 258 24.38 -11.00 -3.47
CA GLN A 258 25.77 -10.51 -3.36
C GLN A 258 26.19 -10.25 -1.89
N GLN A 259 25.25 -10.39 -0.94
CA GLN A 259 25.57 -10.15 0.48
C GLN A 259 26.31 -11.31 1.09
N GLU A 260 27.44 -11.05 1.76
CA GLU A 260 28.35 -12.07 2.33
C GLU A 260 27.65 -13.04 3.29
N ARG A 261 26.68 -12.54 4.08
CA ARG A 261 25.96 -13.34 5.09
C ARG A 261 24.71 -14.04 4.55
N ILE A 262 24.43 -13.97 3.24
CA ILE A 262 23.26 -14.60 2.60
C ILE A 262 23.71 -15.81 1.77
N ASP A 263 22.98 -16.90 1.87
CA ASP A 263 23.14 -18.06 0.99
C ASP A 263 22.43 -17.77 -0.36
N PRO A 264 23.18 -17.49 -1.43
CA PRO A 264 22.58 -17.12 -2.70
C PRO A 264 21.78 -18.26 -3.37
N SER A 265 21.96 -19.51 -2.91
CA SER A 265 21.18 -20.66 -3.38
C SER A 265 19.86 -20.84 -2.64
N ARG A 266 19.61 -20.05 -1.59
CA ARG A 266 18.43 -20.14 -0.72
C ARG A 266 17.73 -18.80 -0.54
N ILE A 267 17.56 -18.06 -1.63
CA ILE A 267 16.78 -16.81 -1.68
C ILE A 267 15.36 -17.15 -2.13
N PHE A 268 14.39 -16.69 -1.38
CA PHE A 268 12.95 -16.81 -1.65
C PHE A 268 12.37 -15.43 -2.00
N VAL A 269 11.25 -15.40 -2.70
CA VAL A 269 10.45 -14.20 -2.93
C VAL A 269 9.09 -14.39 -2.27
N LEU A 270 8.67 -13.41 -1.48
CA LEU A 270 7.36 -13.37 -0.86
C LEU A 270 6.64 -12.13 -1.36
N GLY A 271 5.51 -12.31 -2.04
CA GLY A 271 4.66 -11.22 -2.50
C GLY A 271 3.36 -11.16 -1.73
N HIS A 272 2.95 -9.95 -1.34
CA HIS A 272 1.66 -9.69 -0.70
C HIS A 272 0.70 -9.04 -1.68
N SER A 273 -0.56 -9.49 -1.72
CA SER A 273 -1.62 -8.89 -2.53
C SER A 273 -1.22 -8.78 -4.02
N LEU A 274 -1.11 -7.58 -4.60
CA LEU A 274 -0.60 -7.34 -5.95
C LEU A 274 0.82 -7.91 -6.13
N GLY A 275 1.70 -7.78 -5.13
CA GLY A 275 3.02 -8.40 -5.15
C GLY A 275 2.96 -9.92 -5.23
N GLY A 276 1.96 -10.54 -4.57
CA GLY A 276 1.69 -11.97 -4.68
C GLY A 276 1.16 -12.36 -6.07
N ASN A 277 0.28 -11.54 -6.66
CA ASN A 277 -0.16 -11.70 -8.05
C ASN A 277 1.03 -11.57 -9.03
N ALA A 278 2.00 -10.70 -8.75
CA ALA A 278 3.19 -10.49 -9.60
C ALA A 278 4.23 -11.63 -9.52
N VAL A 279 4.15 -12.54 -8.54
CA VAL A 279 5.16 -13.60 -8.33
C VAL A 279 5.44 -14.43 -9.57
N PRO A 280 4.45 -14.90 -10.36
CA PRO A 280 4.76 -15.67 -11.58
C PRO A 280 5.53 -14.85 -12.63
N ALA A 281 5.24 -13.54 -12.76
CA ALA A 281 6.01 -12.65 -13.64
C ALA A 281 7.43 -12.42 -13.13
N ILE A 282 7.61 -12.34 -11.80
CA ILE A 282 8.93 -12.25 -11.15
C ILE A 282 9.74 -13.53 -11.40
N ASP A 283 9.14 -14.72 -11.27
CA ASP A 283 9.80 -16.00 -11.59
C ASP A 283 10.28 -16.03 -13.04
N GLN A 284 9.43 -15.62 -13.98
CA GLN A 284 9.81 -15.55 -15.40
C GLN A 284 10.94 -14.53 -15.64
N ALA A 285 10.83 -13.33 -15.06
CA ALA A 285 11.82 -12.29 -15.22
C ALA A 285 13.19 -12.66 -14.61
N LEU A 286 13.21 -13.42 -13.51
CA LEU A 286 14.43 -13.98 -12.92
C LEU A 286 15.06 -15.02 -13.84
N LYS A 287 14.26 -15.93 -14.45
CA LYS A 287 14.74 -16.93 -15.41
C LYS A 287 15.37 -16.27 -16.63
N ASP A 288 14.73 -15.22 -17.17
CA ASP A 288 15.22 -14.47 -18.35
C ASP A 288 16.58 -13.80 -18.08
N ARG A 289 16.91 -13.53 -16.81
CA ARG A 289 18.18 -12.94 -16.36
C ARG A 289 19.19 -13.96 -15.82
N GLU A 290 18.94 -15.25 -16.05
CA GLU A 290 19.76 -16.35 -15.54
C GLU A 290 19.97 -16.29 -14.01
N THR A 291 19.00 -15.71 -13.29
CA THR A 291 18.92 -15.63 -11.83
C THR A 291 17.76 -16.49 -11.38
N ALA A 292 17.81 -17.07 -10.20
CA ALA A 292 16.73 -17.91 -9.70
C ALA A 292 16.48 -17.67 -8.20
N ALA A 293 15.22 -17.59 -7.83
CA ALA A 293 14.79 -17.80 -6.46
C ALA A 293 14.72 -19.30 -6.15
N CYS A 294 14.88 -19.67 -4.88
CA CYS A 294 14.77 -21.05 -4.40
C CYS A 294 13.31 -21.50 -4.30
N GLY A 295 12.41 -20.59 -4.03
CA GLY A 295 10.96 -20.81 -3.93
C GLY A 295 10.20 -19.51 -3.76
N TYR A 296 8.89 -19.60 -3.76
CA TYR A 296 7.98 -18.46 -3.77
C TYR A 296 6.89 -18.58 -2.72
N ILE A 297 6.48 -17.44 -2.16
CA ILE A 297 5.41 -17.34 -1.17
C ILE A 297 4.44 -16.25 -1.62
N LEU A 298 3.17 -16.57 -1.70
CA LEU A 298 2.10 -15.66 -2.10
C LEU A 298 1.17 -15.45 -0.90
N LEU A 299 1.09 -14.23 -0.42
CA LEU A 299 0.19 -13.82 0.67
C LEU A 299 -1.00 -13.07 0.08
N ALA A 300 -2.22 -13.56 0.33
CA ALA A 300 -3.46 -12.90 -0.07
C ALA A 300 -3.46 -12.44 -1.55
N ALA A 301 -2.99 -13.30 -2.45
CA ALA A 301 -2.87 -13.02 -3.87
C ALA A 301 -4.16 -13.36 -4.63
N SER A 302 -4.70 -12.43 -5.42
CA SER A 302 -5.86 -12.72 -6.27
C SER A 302 -5.41 -13.25 -7.64
N PRO A 303 -6.05 -14.32 -8.16
CA PRO A 303 -5.83 -14.77 -9.53
C PRO A 303 -6.79 -14.11 -10.53
N ARG A 304 -7.72 -13.29 -10.06
CA ARG A 304 -8.73 -12.63 -10.91
C ARG A 304 -8.19 -11.34 -11.52
N PRO A 305 -8.75 -10.88 -12.66
CA PRO A 305 -8.46 -9.57 -13.22
C PRO A 305 -8.62 -8.45 -12.19
N LEU A 306 -7.65 -7.54 -12.12
CA LEU A 306 -7.63 -6.47 -11.12
C LEU A 306 -8.90 -5.60 -11.16
N GLY A 307 -9.44 -5.30 -12.34
CA GLY A 307 -10.69 -4.52 -12.47
C GLY A 307 -11.92 -5.19 -11.84
N GLU A 308 -11.99 -6.54 -11.90
CA GLU A 308 -13.06 -7.30 -11.23
C GLU A 308 -12.88 -7.28 -9.71
N LEU A 309 -11.64 -7.45 -9.26
CA LEU A 309 -11.30 -7.39 -7.84
C LEU A 309 -11.64 -6.02 -7.26
N MET A 310 -11.26 -4.93 -7.93
CA MET A 310 -11.61 -3.57 -7.54
C MET A 310 -13.12 -3.39 -7.41
N ARG A 311 -13.89 -3.83 -8.41
CA ARG A 311 -15.36 -3.75 -8.37
C ARG A 311 -15.94 -4.45 -7.14
N GLN A 312 -15.48 -5.67 -6.83
CA GLN A 312 -15.90 -6.41 -5.64
C GLN A 312 -15.56 -5.66 -4.35
N GLN A 313 -14.35 -5.10 -4.25
CA GLN A 313 -13.91 -4.36 -3.08
C GLN A 313 -14.76 -3.09 -2.88
N TYR A 314 -15.05 -2.34 -3.94
CA TYR A 314 -15.94 -1.17 -3.86
C TYR A 314 -17.36 -1.56 -3.47
N ASP A 315 -17.94 -2.60 -4.09
CA ASP A 315 -19.27 -3.10 -3.71
C ASP A 315 -19.32 -3.47 -2.23
N TYR A 316 -18.29 -4.13 -1.73
CA TYR A 316 -18.18 -4.49 -0.33
C TYR A 316 -18.10 -3.25 0.58
N LEU A 317 -17.21 -2.30 0.28
CA LEU A 317 -17.04 -1.08 1.06
C LEU A 317 -18.33 -0.24 1.13
N TYR A 318 -19.02 -0.10 -0.01
CA TYR A 318 -20.31 0.58 -0.06
C TYR A 318 -21.40 -0.17 0.73
N SER A 319 -21.34 -1.50 0.80
CA SER A 319 -22.28 -2.30 1.61
C SER A 319 -22.13 -2.08 3.13
N LEU A 320 -20.97 -1.62 3.58
CA LEU A 320 -20.74 -1.28 4.99
C LEU A 320 -21.31 0.08 5.38
N MET A 321 -21.70 0.92 4.42
CA MET A 321 -22.29 2.22 4.68
C MET A 321 -23.74 2.09 5.15
N PRO A 322 -24.16 2.76 6.25
CA PRO A 322 -25.52 2.74 6.71
C PRO A 322 -26.52 3.34 5.70
N GLU A 323 -26.07 4.30 4.92
CA GLU A 323 -26.81 5.00 3.87
C GLU A 323 -25.79 5.50 2.84
N VAL A 324 -26.02 5.23 1.57
CA VAL A 324 -25.22 5.75 0.46
C VAL A 324 -25.95 6.98 -0.07
N THR A 325 -25.27 8.12 -0.14
CA THR A 325 -25.85 9.34 -0.73
C THR A 325 -25.95 9.20 -2.25
N GLN A 326 -26.76 10.07 -2.87
CA GLN A 326 -26.87 10.08 -4.34
C GLN A 326 -25.50 10.39 -4.99
N GLU A 327 -24.72 11.31 -4.44
CA GLU A 327 -23.41 11.68 -4.91
C GLU A 327 -22.43 10.49 -4.87
N GLN A 328 -22.36 9.80 -3.73
CA GLN A 328 -21.54 8.58 -3.57
C GLN A 328 -21.96 7.47 -4.54
N GLN A 329 -23.25 7.33 -4.80
CA GLN A 329 -23.73 6.37 -5.81
C GLN A 329 -23.30 6.77 -7.23
N GLU A 330 -23.36 8.06 -7.57
CA GLU A 330 -22.92 8.58 -8.86
C GLU A 330 -21.41 8.40 -9.07
N GLU A 331 -20.58 8.57 -8.01
CA GLU A 331 -19.14 8.31 -8.01
C GLU A 331 -18.84 6.83 -8.24
N LYS A 332 -19.50 5.95 -7.49
CA LYS A 332 -19.37 4.50 -7.68
C LYS A 332 -19.71 4.10 -9.10
N ASP A 333 -20.86 4.62 -9.61
CA ASP A 333 -21.30 4.33 -10.96
C ASP A 333 -20.34 4.89 -12.02
N ALA A 334 -19.67 6.03 -11.76
CA ALA A 334 -18.66 6.59 -12.63
C ALA A 334 -17.41 5.68 -12.68
N LEU A 335 -16.89 5.28 -11.53
CA LEU A 335 -15.78 4.31 -11.47
C LEU A 335 -16.14 3.01 -12.17
N PHE A 336 -17.34 2.49 -11.96
CA PHE A 336 -17.76 1.24 -12.59
C PHE A 336 -17.87 1.35 -14.11
N ARG A 337 -18.28 2.51 -14.64
CA ARG A 337 -18.22 2.78 -16.08
C ARG A 337 -16.78 2.84 -16.62
N GLU A 338 -15.82 3.35 -15.83
CA GLU A 338 -14.40 3.28 -16.21
C GLU A 338 -13.93 1.83 -16.25
N LEU A 339 -14.22 1.05 -15.20
CA LEU A 339 -13.85 -0.37 -15.14
C LEU A 339 -14.54 -1.21 -16.23
N ASP A 340 -15.74 -0.82 -16.70
CA ASP A 340 -16.40 -1.50 -17.83
C ASP A 340 -15.61 -1.36 -19.15
N ARG A 341 -14.80 -0.30 -19.31
CA ARG A 341 -13.93 -0.12 -20.49
C ARG A 341 -12.82 -1.18 -20.55
N LEU A 342 -12.47 -1.78 -19.41
CA LEU A 342 -11.47 -2.86 -19.32
C LEU A 342 -11.95 -4.20 -19.92
N GLN A 343 -13.23 -4.30 -20.36
CA GLN A 343 -13.71 -5.45 -21.12
C GLN A 343 -13.10 -5.54 -22.53
N ASP A 344 -12.62 -4.41 -23.06
CA ASP A 344 -11.91 -4.32 -24.35
C ASP A 344 -10.71 -3.36 -24.22
N PRO A 345 -9.62 -3.77 -23.51
CA PRO A 345 -8.48 -2.92 -23.24
C PRO A 345 -7.77 -2.43 -24.52
N ASP A 346 -7.81 -3.22 -25.59
CA ASP A 346 -7.18 -2.87 -26.87
C ASP A 346 -7.84 -1.67 -27.53
N SER A 347 -9.11 -1.36 -27.20
CA SER A 347 -9.81 -0.18 -27.71
C SER A 347 -9.36 1.13 -27.05
N LEU A 348 -8.60 1.07 -25.95
CA LEU A 348 -8.15 2.24 -25.20
C LEU A 348 -6.98 2.93 -25.91
N ALA A 349 -7.00 4.27 -25.95
CA ALA A 349 -5.83 5.06 -26.32
C ALA A 349 -4.80 5.01 -25.18
N ASP A 350 -3.49 5.09 -25.48
CA ASP A 350 -2.45 4.94 -24.46
C ASP A 350 -2.52 6.00 -23.36
N ASP A 351 -3.05 7.19 -23.66
CA ASP A 351 -3.27 8.28 -22.71
C ASP A 351 -4.63 8.23 -22.00
N ASP A 352 -5.47 7.20 -22.27
CA ASP A 352 -6.67 6.94 -21.47
C ASP A 352 -6.26 6.50 -20.06
N MET A 353 -6.83 7.16 -19.06
CA MET A 353 -6.65 6.81 -17.66
C MET A 353 -7.90 6.09 -17.14
N ILE A 354 -7.73 4.91 -16.55
CA ILE A 354 -8.80 4.10 -15.96
C ILE A 354 -8.41 3.81 -14.51
N ALA A 355 -9.27 4.20 -13.57
CA ALA A 355 -9.06 3.93 -12.15
C ALA A 355 -7.62 4.23 -11.66
N GLY A 356 -7.02 5.31 -12.17
CA GLY A 356 -5.73 5.82 -11.75
C GLY A 356 -4.50 5.26 -12.47
N ALA A 357 -4.65 4.37 -13.46
CA ALA A 357 -3.56 3.88 -14.29
C ALA A 357 -3.83 4.12 -15.77
N TYR A 358 -2.79 4.35 -16.57
CA TYR A 358 -2.89 4.52 -18.01
C TYR A 358 -3.17 3.20 -18.74
N ALA A 359 -3.72 3.28 -19.95
CA ALA A 359 -4.13 2.12 -20.73
C ALA A 359 -3.02 1.07 -20.94
N PRO A 360 -1.72 1.37 -21.13
CA PRO A 360 -0.68 0.35 -21.22
C PRO A 360 -0.58 -0.57 -20.00
N TYR A 361 -0.82 -0.05 -18.79
CA TYR A 361 -0.87 -0.87 -17.58
C TYR A 361 -1.99 -1.93 -17.65
N TRP A 362 -3.18 -1.51 -18.06
CA TRP A 362 -4.35 -2.39 -18.18
C TRP A 362 -4.25 -3.38 -19.33
N LYS A 363 -3.67 -2.98 -20.47
CA LYS A 363 -3.37 -3.87 -21.60
C LYS A 363 -2.39 -4.97 -21.17
N TRP A 364 -1.34 -4.58 -20.44
CA TRP A 364 -0.38 -5.55 -19.90
C TRP A 364 -1.04 -6.54 -18.95
N LEU A 365 -1.89 -6.06 -18.03
CA LEU A 365 -2.64 -6.94 -17.12
C LEU A 365 -3.63 -7.85 -17.83
N ALA A 366 -4.22 -7.42 -18.94
CA ALA A 366 -5.15 -8.24 -19.72
C ALA A 366 -4.43 -9.38 -20.43
N ASP A 367 -3.18 -9.18 -20.85
CA ASP A 367 -2.33 -10.21 -21.47
C ASP A 367 -1.68 -11.14 -20.41
N TYR A 368 -1.70 -10.75 -19.13
CA TYR A 368 -1.07 -11.48 -18.04
C TYR A 368 -1.98 -12.58 -17.50
N ASP A 369 -1.80 -13.82 -17.98
CA ASP A 369 -2.49 -14.99 -17.46
C ASP A 369 -1.75 -15.54 -16.22
N VAL A 370 -2.04 -14.98 -15.07
CA VAL A 370 -1.39 -15.33 -13.80
C VAL A 370 -1.56 -16.80 -13.42
N LEU A 371 -2.72 -17.42 -13.71
CA LEU A 371 -2.97 -18.82 -13.40
C LEU A 371 -2.13 -19.72 -14.29
N HIS A 372 -2.12 -19.49 -15.60
CA HIS A 372 -1.29 -20.26 -16.52
C HIS A 372 0.19 -20.14 -16.17
N MET A 373 0.69 -18.93 -15.92
CA MET A 373 2.08 -18.75 -15.53
C MET A 373 2.43 -19.42 -14.18
N ALA A 374 1.52 -19.40 -13.21
CA ALA A 374 1.70 -20.11 -11.94
C ALA A 374 1.75 -21.63 -12.12
N GLU A 375 0.96 -22.18 -13.05
CA GLU A 375 1.01 -23.61 -13.39
C GLU A 375 2.36 -24.03 -14.01
N GLU A 376 3.06 -23.12 -14.68
CA GLU A 376 4.38 -23.36 -15.28
C GLU A 376 5.55 -23.17 -14.29
N MET A 377 5.29 -22.69 -13.07
CA MET A 377 6.31 -22.57 -12.05
C MET A 377 6.77 -23.94 -11.55
N GLU A 378 8.09 -24.18 -11.56
CA GLU A 378 8.71 -25.44 -11.18
C GLU A 378 9.22 -25.46 -9.72
N LYS A 379 9.49 -24.27 -9.16
CA LYS A 379 10.03 -24.11 -7.81
C LYS A 379 8.95 -24.38 -6.75
N PRO A 380 9.34 -24.73 -5.52
CA PRO A 380 8.39 -24.82 -4.42
C PRO A 380 7.63 -23.50 -4.22
N CYS A 381 6.31 -23.59 -4.06
CA CYS A 381 5.43 -22.44 -3.86
C CYS A 381 4.53 -22.66 -2.65
N LEU A 382 4.31 -21.60 -1.88
CA LEU A 382 3.42 -21.54 -0.73
C LEU A 382 2.41 -20.40 -0.94
N LEU A 383 1.12 -20.70 -0.93
CA LEU A 383 0.05 -19.71 -0.99
C LEU A 383 -0.71 -19.68 0.33
N LEU A 384 -0.81 -18.49 0.92
CA LEU A 384 -1.45 -18.25 2.21
C LEU A 384 -2.60 -17.27 2.07
N GLN A 385 -3.72 -17.53 2.77
CA GLN A 385 -4.93 -16.70 2.71
C GLN A 385 -5.59 -16.54 4.07
N GLY A 386 -5.91 -15.29 4.45
CA GLY A 386 -6.79 -15.01 5.58
C GLY A 386 -8.26 -15.28 5.23
N GLU A 387 -9.01 -16.01 6.07
CA GLU A 387 -10.41 -16.32 5.77
C GLU A 387 -11.35 -15.13 6.01
N GLU A 388 -10.91 -14.14 6.79
CA GLU A 388 -11.61 -12.88 7.04
C GLU A 388 -11.12 -11.73 6.14
N ASP A 389 -10.38 -12.04 5.09
CA ASP A 389 -9.97 -11.07 4.09
C ASP A 389 -11.18 -10.63 3.25
N TYR A 390 -11.47 -9.32 3.25
CA TYR A 390 -12.53 -8.73 2.42
C TYR A 390 -12.01 -8.22 1.07
N GLN A 391 -10.69 -8.05 0.93
CA GLN A 391 -10.07 -7.50 -0.28
C GLN A 391 -9.81 -8.61 -1.31
N VAL A 392 -9.13 -9.68 -0.87
CA VAL A 392 -8.92 -10.91 -1.63
C VAL A 392 -9.59 -12.04 -0.86
N THR A 393 -10.67 -12.57 -1.39
CA THR A 393 -11.55 -13.43 -0.60
C THR A 393 -11.23 -14.91 -0.74
N MET A 394 -11.91 -15.74 0.04
CA MET A 394 -11.85 -17.20 -0.10
C MET A 394 -12.35 -17.69 -1.47
N GLU A 395 -12.97 -16.85 -2.30
CA GLU A 395 -13.25 -17.16 -3.70
C GLU A 395 -11.96 -17.26 -4.49
N ASP A 396 -11.06 -16.29 -4.32
CA ASP A 396 -9.73 -16.27 -4.94
C ASP A 396 -8.91 -17.49 -4.53
N PHE A 397 -8.94 -17.84 -3.24
CA PHE A 397 -8.26 -19.02 -2.73
C PHE A 397 -8.77 -20.33 -3.38
N ARG A 398 -10.09 -20.44 -3.59
CA ARG A 398 -10.66 -21.62 -4.28
C ARG A 398 -10.25 -21.68 -5.75
N ILE A 399 -10.17 -20.56 -6.45
CA ILE A 399 -9.68 -20.52 -7.83
C ILE A 399 -8.25 -21.05 -7.88
N TRP A 400 -7.36 -20.60 -6.98
CA TRP A 400 -6.01 -21.16 -6.85
C TRP A 400 -6.01 -22.65 -6.54
N GLN A 401 -6.84 -23.10 -5.61
CA GLN A 401 -6.95 -24.53 -5.26
C GLN A 401 -7.34 -25.38 -6.47
N ASP A 402 -8.31 -24.94 -7.24
CA ASP A 402 -8.79 -25.66 -8.41
C ASP A 402 -7.74 -25.73 -9.53
N ALA A 403 -7.03 -24.62 -9.78
CA ALA A 403 -5.99 -24.56 -10.79
C ALA A 403 -4.74 -25.39 -10.41
N LEU A 404 -4.34 -25.34 -9.15
CA LEU A 404 -3.07 -25.91 -8.68
C LEU A 404 -3.20 -27.30 -8.02
N LYS A 405 -4.39 -27.90 -7.98
CA LYS A 405 -4.68 -29.17 -7.28
C LYS A 405 -3.76 -30.34 -7.67
N ASP A 406 -3.27 -30.36 -8.91
CA ASP A 406 -2.42 -31.42 -9.44
C ASP A 406 -0.92 -31.04 -9.44
N LYS A 407 -0.55 -29.88 -8.87
CA LYS A 407 0.82 -29.36 -8.82
C LYS A 407 1.47 -29.69 -7.46
N ALA A 408 2.34 -30.70 -7.45
CA ALA A 408 2.96 -31.20 -6.22
C ALA A 408 3.94 -30.21 -5.55
N ASN A 409 4.40 -29.19 -6.27
CA ASN A 409 5.29 -28.14 -5.78
C ASN A 409 4.53 -26.98 -5.10
N TRP A 410 3.18 -27.00 -5.10
CA TRP A 410 2.36 -26.00 -4.43
C TRP A 410 1.79 -26.50 -3.11
N GLN A 411 1.89 -25.66 -2.08
CA GLN A 411 1.21 -25.84 -0.79
C GLN A 411 0.28 -24.63 -0.56
N LEU A 412 -0.98 -24.88 -0.22
CA LEU A 412 -1.98 -23.84 0.02
C LEU A 412 -2.52 -23.98 1.45
N ILE A 413 -2.54 -22.86 2.20
CA ILE A 413 -3.01 -22.82 3.59
C ILE A 413 -3.94 -21.62 3.77
N SER A 414 -5.09 -21.82 4.41
CA SER A 414 -5.95 -20.73 4.86
C SER A 414 -5.97 -20.61 6.39
N TYR A 415 -6.26 -19.42 6.89
CA TYR A 415 -6.22 -19.08 8.32
C TYR A 415 -7.55 -18.48 8.77
N PRO A 416 -8.34 -19.21 9.57
CA PRO A 416 -9.55 -18.68 10.17
C PRO A 416 -9.24 -17.47 11.08
N GLY A 417 -10.07 -16.43 11.00
CA GLY A 417 -9.98 -15.26 11.87
C GLY A 417 -8.88 -14.27 11.50
N LEU A 418 -8.19 -14.45 10.35
CA LEU A 418 -7.17 -13.53 9.87
C LEU A 418 -7.64 -12.71 8.67
N THR A 419 -7.27 -11.43 8.67
CA THR A 419 -7.58 -10.43 7.65
C THR A 419 -6.61 -10.49 6.46
N HIS A 420 -6.70 -9.50 5.55
CA HIS A 420 -5.78 -9.32 4.41
C HIS A 420 -4.30 -9.15 4.82
N LEU A 421 -4.05 -8.53 5.97
CA LEU A 421 -2.69 -8.32 6.51
C LEU A 421 -2.26 -9.46 7.46
N PHE A 422 -3.01 -10.56 7.51
CA PHE A 422 -2.76 -11.69 8.40
C PHE A 422 -2.73 -11.33 9.88
N THR A 423 -3.43 -10.26 10.25
CA THR A 423 -3.74 -9.86 11.62
C THR A 423 -5.11 -10.37 12.03
N ALA A 424 -5.36 -10.52 13.34
CA ALA A 424 -6.67 -10.95 13.85
C ALA A 424 -7.76 -9.92 13.52
N GLY A 425 -8.92 -10.37 13.04
CA GLY A 425 -10.06 -9.52 12.73
C GLY A 425 -11.20 -10.27 12.06
N GLU A 426 -12.29 -9.54 11.80
CA GLU A 426 -13.46 -10.06 11.09
C GLU A 426 -13.70 -9.22 9.83
N LYS A 427 -13.99 -9.85 8.69
CA LYS A 427 -14.28 -9.12 7.45
C LYS A 427 -15.43 -8.13 7.58
N THR A 428 -16.40 -8.40 8.49
CA THR A 428 -17.52 -7.50 8.77
C THR A 428 -17.11 -6.14 9.35
N GLU A 429 -15.90 -6.03 9.88
CA GLU A 429 -15.33 -4.79 10.36
C GLU A 429 -14.79 -3.91 9.21
N GLY A 430 -14.47 -4.54 8.07
CA GLY A 430 -13.87 -3.86 6.93
C GLY A 430 -12.56 -3.18 7.32
N PRO A 431 -12.29 -1.97 6.78
CA PRO A 431 -11.07 -1.22 7.09
C PRO A 431 -10.86 -0.88 8.57
N LYS A 432 -11.92 -0.94 9.40
CA LYS A 432 -11.80 -0.69 10.85
C LYS A 432 -10.94 -1.72 11.58
N ALA A 433 -10.82 -2.94 11.02
CA ALA A 433 -9.94 -3.95 11.57
C ALA A 433 -8.47 -3.45 11.64
N TYR A 434 -8.07 -2.56 10.73
CA TYR A 434 -6.70 -2.03 10.64
C TYR A 434 -6.40 -0.86 11.60
N LEU A 435 -7.40 -0.37 12.32
CA LEU A 435 -7.20 0.64 13.38
C LEU A 435 -6.64 0.02 14.67
N ARG A 436 -6.61 -1.30 14.79
CA ARG A 436 -6.05 -2.01 15.94
C ARG A 436 -4.52 -2.01 15.85
N THR A 437 -3.89 -2.16 17.02
CA THR A 437 -2.46 -2.41 17.11
C THR A 437 -2.25 -3.93 17.22
N GLU A 438 -2.35 -4.61 16.10
CA GLU A 438 -2.18 -6.06 16.00
C GLU A 438 -0.91 -6.36 15.19
N LYS A 439 -0.35 -7.55 15.36
CA LYS A 439 0.79 -8.05 14.57
C LYS A 439 0.33 -9.18 13.66
N VAL A 440 1.16 -9.46 12.65
CA VAL A 440 0.99 -10.68 11.84
C VAL A 440 1.01 -11.90 12.76
N ASP A 441 0.03 -12.79 12.59
CA ASP A 441 -0.12 -13.97 13.45
C ASP A 441 1.12 -14.87 13.41
N ASP A 442 1.62 -15.25 14.57
CA ASP A 442 2.81 -16.10 14.73
C ASP A 442 2.72 -17.43 13.96
N LYS A 443 1.51 -17.95 13.73
CA LYS A 443 1.34 -19.19 12.97
C LYS A 443 1.69 -18.98 11.50
N VAL A 444 1.36 -17.82 10.94
CA VAL A 444 1.75 -17.45 9.56
C VAL A 444 3.25 -17.40 9.44
N ILE A 445 3.91 -16.70 10.38
CA ILE A 445 5.38 -16.60 10.42
C ILE A 445 6.03 -17.98 10.55
N ARG A 446 5.52 -18.84 11.43
CA ARG A 446 6.03 -20.21 11.59
C ARG A 446 5.84 -21.08 10.36
N ASP A 447 4.70 -20.97 9.67
CA ASP A 447 4.43 -21.75 8.46
C ASP A 447 5.36 -21.32 7.31
N ILE A 448 5.59 -20.00 7.15
CA ILE A 448 6.59 -19.45 6.21
C ILE A 448 8.01 -19.93 6.56
N ALA A 449 8.41 -19.81 7.83
CA ALA A 449 9.72 -20.27 8.27
C ALA A 449 9.91 -21.78 8.05
N GLY A 450 8.87 -22.57 8.33
CA GLY A 450 8.87 -24.01 8.08
C GLY A 450 8.95 -24.37 6.59
N PHE A 451 8.39 -23.56 5.70
CA PHE A 451 8.51 -23.73 4.26
C PHE A 451 9.93 -23.41 3.75
N ILE A 452 10.51 -22.30 4.18
CA ILE A 452 11.85 -21.86 3.78
C ILE A 452 12.96 -22.82 4.26
N LYS A 453 12.76 -23.49 5.40
CA LYS A 453 13.74 -24.40 6.01
C LYS A 453 13.74 -25.81 5.44
N LYS A 454 12.77 -26.19 4.63
CA LYS A 454 12.72 -27.52 3.96
C LYS A 454 13.78 -27.63 2.87
#